data_154c881021fde58338197a3ee22a8a25
#
_entry.id   154c881021fde58338197a3ee22a8a25
#
_cell.length_a   1.000
_cell.length_b   1.000
_cell.length_c   1.000
_cell.angle_alpha   90.00
_cell.angle_beta   90.00
_cell.angle_gamma   90.00
#
_symmetry.space_group_name_H-M   'P 1'
#
loop_
_entity.id
_entity.type
_entity.pdbx_description
1 polymer ?
#
loop_
_entity_poly.entity_id
_entity_poly.type
_entity_poly.pdbx_seq_one_letter_code
_entity_poly.pdbx_strand_id
1 'polypeptide(L)'
;MIVKAWPGKINIGGLTFYFTTGPGPVTLPSARGYPSALPVHIADADTFWKAYGVYLTFAKEIVDAGGFGFGDVTPQGNGTYVFVGTITLPSFPADKMKDFYTPLFRSLSEIGVDIPNPRHAFLPYAQGGNGVTPISFPGSAADRLFISRLLPCALWDNNGTRLDAVAAVNRATAELGYRVTTRAYGPSAAVAGYPGNTTAAVNPAMRDMVIHCVTFKQEPVDVLPPAVFAAEHARLRARIDELVRLTPDSGTYFNEADALEPDWQRSFWGAHYPRLLRIKREVDPWELFWAHKTVGSEGWEVVAADGLPTQNGPLCRVERAVRFLWSP
;
A
#
# COMPACT_ATOMS: atom_id res chain seq x y z
N MET A 1 -5.05 11.91 -7.93
CA MET A 1 -6.17 11.04 -7.50
C MET A 1 -7.46 11.66 -8.01
N ILE A 2 -8.20 10.97 -8.86
CA ILE A 2 -9.48 11.49 -9.33
C ILE A 2 -10.55 10.89 -8.43
N VAL A 3 -11.15 11.74 -7.63
CA VAL A 3 -12.25 11.37 -6.75
C VAL A 3 -13.54 11.54 -7.53
N LYS A 4 -14.34 10.49 -7.62
CA LYS A 4 -15.71 10.63 -8.14
C LYS A 4 -16.48 11.50 -7.16
N ALA A 5 -16.90 12.69 -7.60
CA ALA A 5 -17.79 13.52 -6.80
C ALA A 5 -19.17 12.86 -6.76
N TRP A 6 -19.64 12.54 -5.56
CA TRP A 6 -20.99 12.00 -5.36
C TRP A 6 -21.95 13.16 -5.18
N PRO A 7 -23.01 13.25 -5.96
CA PRO A 7 -24.03 14.27 -5.73
C PRO A 7 -24.81 13.94 -4.46
N GLY A 8 -24.89 14.89 -3.52
CA GLY A 8 -25.74 14.79 -2.33
C GLY A 8 -25.05 14.17 -1.11
N LYS A 9 -25.82 13.93 -0.07
CA LYS A 9 -25.38 13.27 1.16
C LYS A 9 -25.31 11.77 0.91
N ILE A 10 -24.14 11.17 1.07
CA ILE A 10 -23.97 9.71 1.06
C ILE A 10 -23.74 9.19 2.47
N ASN A 11 -24.24 8.01 2.73
CA ASN A 11 -23.88 7.25 3.92
C ASN A 11 -22.75 6.27 3.57
N ILE A 12 -21.90 6.02 4.54
CA ILE A 12 -20.80 5.06 4.41
C ILE A 12 -21.06 3.93 5.39
N GLY A 13 -21.19 2.72 4.87
CA GLY A 13 -21.18 1.51 5.67
C GLY A 13 -19.75 1.09 5.98
N GLY A 14 -19.49 0.63 7.19
CA GLY A 14 -18.16 0.15 7.53
C GLY A 14 -18.10 -0.62 8.82
N LEU A 15 -17.01 -1.35 8.98
CA LEU A 15 -16.68 -2.09 10.19
C LEU A 15 -15.16 -2.13 10.41
N THR A 16 -14.78 -2.36 11.66
CA THR A 16 -13.39 -2.63 12.04
C THR A 16 -13.34 -3.87 12.93
N PHE A 17 -12.37 -4.72 12.71
CA PHE A 17 -12.14 -5.93 13.51
C PHE A 17 -10.66 -6.16 13.73
N TYR A 18 -10.32 -6.92 14.78
CA TYR A 18 -8.96 -7.15 15.23
C TYR A 18 -8.75 -8.62 15.56
N PHE A 19 -7.55 -9.11 15.29
CA PHE A 19 -7.03 -10.32 15.92
C PHE A 19 -5.55 -10.15 16.25
N THR A 20 -5.10 -10.87 17.28
CA THR A 20 -3.77 -10.72 17.83
C THR A 20 -3.18 -12.10 18.11
N THR A 21 -1.85 -12.21 18.13
CA THR A 21 -1.15 -13.41 18.59
C THR A 21 0.11 -13.02 19.35
N GLY A 22 0.61 -13.94 20.19
CA GLY A 22 1.85 -13.79 20.93
C GLY A 22 1.64 -13.59 22.45
N PRO A 23 2.71 -13.66 23.23
CA PRO A 23 2.66 -13.74 24.70
C PRO A 23 2.48 -12.40 25.42
N GLY A 24 2.58 -11.28 24.74
CA GLY A 24 2.60 -9.95 25.34
C GLY A 24 1.26 -9.21 25.35
N PRO A 25 1.15 -8.15 26.16
CA PRO A 25 0.06 -7.21 26.02
C PRO A 25 0.12 -6.53 24.66
N VAL A 26 -1.02 -6.30 24.04
CA VAL A 26 -1.10 -5.67 22.72
C VAL A 26 -1.65 -4.25 22.82
N THR A 27 -1.04 -3.32 22.09
CA THR A 27 -1.59 -1.98 21.91
C THR A 27 -2.44 -1.97 20.64
N LEU A 28 -3.74 -1.79 20.80
CA LEU A 28 -4.66 -1.70 19.68
C LEU A 28 -4.65 -0.28 19.11
N PRO A 29 -4.54 -0.12 17.80
CA PRO A 29 -4.76 1.18 17.16
C PRO A 29 -6.18 1.68 17.42
N SER A 30 -6.33 2.97 17.70
CA SER A 30 -7.67 3.56 17.86
C SER A 30 -8.40 3.57 16.52
N ALA A 31 -9.48 2.82 16.40
CA ALA A 31 -10.42 2.95 15.29
C ALA A 31 -11.30 4.18 15.53
N ARG A 32 -11.22 5.17 14.65
CA ARG A 32 -12.12 6.32 14.70
C ARG A 32 -13.28 6.09 13.73
N GLY A 33 -14.50 6.25 14.22
CA GLY A 33 -15.70 6.36 13.41
C GLY A 33 -16.58 5.12 13.31
N TYR A 34 -16.01 3.91 13.33
CA TYR A 34 -16.78 2.67 13.28
C TYR A 34 -16.66 1.88 14.59
N PRO A 35 -17.76 1.24 15.04
CA PRO A 35 -17.67 0.30 16.14
C PRO A 35 -16.69 -0.82 15.78
N SER A 36 -15.76 -1.11 16.67
CA SER A 36 -14.86 -2.26 16.52
C SER A 36 -15.45 -3.51 17.17
N ALA A 37 -15.20 -4.67 16.59
CA ALA A 37 -15.34 -5.92 17.29
C ALA A 37 -14.29 -6.00 18.42
N LEU A 38 -14.56 -6.83 19.44
CA LEU A 38 -13.53 -7.13 20.43
C LEU A 38 -12.35 -7.85 19.77
N PRO A 39 -11.10 -7.56 20.17
CA PRO A 39 -9.95 -8.28 19.64
C PRO A 39 -10.03 -9.77 19.99
N VAL A 40 -9.71 -10.61 19.01
CA VAL A 40 -9.60 -12.06 19.18
C VAL A 40 -8.14 -12.43 19.36
N HIS A 41 -7.84 -13.17 20.42
CA HIS A 41 -6.51 -13.71 20.62
C HIS A 41 -6.39 -15.08 19.94
N ILE A 42 -5.40 -15.22 19.05
CA ILE A 42 -5.07 -16.45 18.35
C ILE A 42 -3.84 -17.06 19.01
N ALA A 43 -3.95 -18.35 19.39
CA ALA A 43 -2.92 -19.01 20.18
C ALA A 43 -1.59 -19.23 19.44
N ASP A 44 -1.63 -19.34 18.11
CA ASP A 44 -0.44 -19.63 17.30
C ASP A 44 -0.31 -18.70 16.08
N ALA A 45 0.94 -18.48 15.67
CA ALA A 45 1.25 -17.58 14.55
C ALA A 45 0.76 -18.13 13.21
N ASP A 46 0.71 -19.44 13.00
CA ASP A 46 0.30 -19.99 11.69
C ASP A 46 -1.19 -19.74 11.44
N THR A 47 -2.03 -19.89 12.46
CA THR A 47 -3.46 -19.55 12.39
C THR A 47 -3.64 -18.03 12.19
N PHE A 48 -2.82 -17.20 12.83
CA PHE A 48 -2.83 -15.75 12.60
C PHE A 48 -2.56 -15.42 11.12
N TRP A 49 -1.54 -16.01 10.53
CA TRP A 49 -1.19 -15.75 9.13
C TRP A 49 -2.18 -16.36 8.14
N LYS A 50 -2.82 -17.48 8.48
CA LYS A 50 -3.98 -17.98 7.72
C LYS A 50 -5.15 -17.00 7.75
N ALA A 51 -5.45 -16.41 8.91
CA ALA A 51 -6.50 -15.38 9.04
C ALA A 51 -6.18 -14.14 8.21
N TYR A 52 -4.93 -13.71 8.18
CA TYR A 52 -4.48 -12.65 7.29
C TYR A 52 -4.68 -13.02 5.80
N GLY A 53 -4.36 -14.27 5.41
CA GLY A 53 -4.61 -14.78 4.05
C GLY A 53 -6.09 -14.75 3.67
N VAL A 54 -6.99 -15.08 4.60
CA VAL A 54 -8.44 -14.97 4.39
C VAL A 54 -8.83 -13.51 4.09
N TYR A 55 -8.29 -12.53 4.81
CA TYR A 55 -8.51 -11.12 4.52
C TYR A 55 -7.98 -10.72 3.14
N LEU A 56 -6.77 -11.15 2.76
CA LEU A 56 -6.22 -10.88 1.43
C LEU A 56 -7.13 -11.42 0.33
N THR A 57 -7.65 -12.64 0.49
CA THR A 57 -8.58 -13.22 -0.47
C THR A 57 -9.85 -12.38 -0.60
N PHE A 58 -10.41 -11.92 0.52
CA PHE A 58 -11.64 -11.13 0.55
C PHE A 58 -11.44 -9.69 0.03
N ALA A 59 -10.22 -9.19 -0.06
CA ALA A 59 -9.93 -7.82 -0.50
C ALA A 59 -10.50 -7.50 -1.89
N LYS A 60 -10.57 -8.49 -2.79
CA LYS A 60 -11.16 -8.31 -4.13
C LYS A 60 -12.65 -8.01 -4.07
N GLU A 61 -13.39 -8.68 -3.19
CA GLU A 61 -14.84 -8.44 -2.99
C GLU A 61 -15.09 -6.99 -2.53
N ILE A 62 -14.21 -6.46 -1.65
CA ILE A 62 -14.31 -5.07 -1.20
C ILE A 62 -14.14 -4.10 -2.38
N VAL A 63 -13.15 -4.36 -3.23
CA VAL A 63 -12.84 -3.53 -4.40
C VAL A 63 -13.95 -3.61 -5.45
N ASP A 64 -14.46 -4.81 -5.74
CA ASP A 64 -15.52 -5.04 -6.71
C ASP A 64 -16.84 -4.37 -6.27
N ALA A 65 -17.09 -4.28 -4.97
CA ALA A 65 -18.20 -3.52 -4.40
C ALA A 65 -18.00 -1.99 -4.42
N GLY A 66 -16.87 -1.50 -4.97
CA GLY A 66 -16.52 -0.08 -4.96
C GLY A 66 -16.09 0.44 -3.59
N GLY A 67 -15.73 -0.45 -2.70
CA GLY A 67 -15.31 -0.17 -1.33
C GLY A 67 -13.82 0.11 -1.19
N PHE A 68 -13.46 0.29 0.07
CA PHE A 68 -12.10 0.52 0.51
C PHE A 68 -11.81 -0.33 1.76
N GLY A 69 -10.68 -1.05 1.76
CA GLY A 69 -10.27 -1.88 2.88
C GLY A 69 -8.86 -1.55 3.36
N PHE A 70 -8.65 -1.67 4.67
CA PHE A 70 -7.33 -1.71 5.28
C PHE A 70 -7.13 -3.06 5.97
N GLY A 71 -6.00 -3.69 5.69
CA GLY A 71 -5.48 -4.80 6.47
C GLY A 71 -4.08 -4.44 6.93
N ASP A 72 -3.87 -4.35 8.21
CA ASP A 72 -2.66 -3.81 8.79
C ASP A 72 -2.08 -4.77 9.83
N VAL A 73 -0.91 -5.32 9.54
CA VAL A 73 -0.16 -6.16 10.47
C VAL A 73 0.94 -5.32 11.11
N THR A 74 0.83 -5.16 12.43
CA THR A 74 1.82 -4.45 13.24
C THR A 74 2.55 -5.43 14.15
N PRO A 75 3.86 -5.66 13.96
CA PRO A 75 4.69 -6.36 14.94
C PRO A 75 4.79 -5.56 16.24
N GLN A 76 4.64 -6.26 17.38
CA GLN A 76 4.76 -5.67 18.72
C GLN A 76 6.03 -6.14 19.45
N GLY A 77 6.90 -6.89 18.76
CA GLY A 77 8.05 -7.58 19.34
C GLY A 77 7.69 -8.96 19.93
N ASN A 78 8.72 -9.74 20.26
CA ASN A 78 8.60 -11.08 20.88
C ASN A 78 7.65 -12.05 20.16
N GLY A 79 7.53 -11.95 18.83
CA GLY A 79 6.61 -12.79 18.05
C GLY A 79 5.13 -12.44 18.23
N THR A 80 4.84 -11.29 18.81
CA THR A 80 3.47 -10.78 18.94
C THR A 80 3.11 -9.92 17.73
N TYR A 81 1.93 -10.15 17.16
CA TYR A 81 1.39 -9.42 16.03
C TYR A 81 -0.03 -8.95 16.33
N VAL A 82 -0.37 -7.77 15.80
CA VAL A 82 -1.74 -7.26 15.78
C VAL A 82 -2.17 -7.08 14.33
N PHE A 83 -3.32 -7.64 13.98
CA PHE A 83 -4.00 -7.35 12.71
C PHE A 83 -5.19 -6.44 12.96
N VAL A 84 -5.32 -5.41 12.14
CA VAL A 84 -6.50 -4.54 12.06
C VAL A 84 -7.08 -4.64 10.67
N GLY A 85 -8.31 -5.12 10.57
CA GLY A 85 -9.09 -5.10 9.33
C GLY A 85 -10.15 -4.01 9.39
N THR A 86 -10.19 -3.14 8.39
CA THR A 86 -11.26 -2.15 8.22
C THR A 86 -11.85 -2.27 6.82
N ILE A 87 -13.17 -2.25 6.74
CA ILE A 87 -13.92 -2.26 5.48
C ILE A 87 -14.82 -1.04 5.44
N THR A 88 -14.81 -0.32 4.33
CA THR A 88 -15.61 0.88 4.09
C THR A 88 -16.31 0.77 2.75
N LEU A 89 -17.61 0.89 2.74
CA LEU A 89 -18.47 0.73 1.56
C LEU A 89 -19.34 1.99 1.35
N PRO A 90 -18.90 2.91 0.46
CA PRO A 90 -19.68 4.11 0.16
C PRO A 90 -20.99 3.79 -0.56
N SER A 91 -22.09 4.38 -0.11
CA SER A 91 -23.43 4.20 -0.69
C SER A 91 -23.94 2.76 -0.73
N PHE A 92 -23.35 1.85 0.06
CA PHE A 92 -23.79 0.46 0.12
C PHE A 92 -25.10 0.35 0.95
N PRO A 93 -26.06 -0.48 0.56
CA PRO A 93 -27.32 -0.62 1.29
C PRO A 93 -27.10 -1.16 2.72
N ALA A 94 -27.73 -0.51 3.71
CA ALA A 94 -27.54 -0.85 5.13
C ALA A 94 -28.01 -2.28 5.46
N ASP A 95 -29.10 -2.71 4.87
CA ASP A 95 -29.67 -4.04 5.03
C ASP A 95 -28.81 -5.16 4.46
N LYS A 96 -27.90 -4.81 3.52
CA LYS A 96 -26.99 -5.76 2.86
C LYS A 96 -25.59 -5.82 3.48
N MET A 97 -25.28 -4.94 4.42
CA MET A 97 -23.96 -4.91 5.04
C MET A 97 -23.58 -6.22 5.70
N LYS A 98 -24.51 -6.85 6.43
CA LYS A 98 -24.28 -8.13 7.11
C LYS A 98 -24.00 -9.24 6.11
N ASP A 99 -24.78 -9.30 5.04
CA ASP A 99 -24.61 -10.33 4.01
C ASP A 99 -23.27 -10.18 3.31
N PHE A 100 -22.83 -8.95 3.07
CA PHE A 100 -21.55 -8.66 2.42
C PHE A 100 -20.34 -9.22 3.17
N TYR A 101 -20.25 -9.00 4.48
CA TYR A 101 -19.07 -9.45 5.24
C TYR A 101 -19.22 -10.86 5.86
N THR A 102 -20.41 -11.47 5.81
CA THR A 102 -20.66 -12.83 6.32
C THR A 102 -19.69 -13.86 5.75
N PRO A 103 -19.37 -13.89 4.43
CA PRO A 103 -18.41 -14.84 3.88
C PRO A 103 -17.01 -14.71 4.51
N LEU A 104 -16.52 -13.48 4.74
CA LEU A 104 -15.24 -13.24 5.41
C LEU A 104 -15.20 -13.89 6.81
N PHE A 105 -16.21 -13.60 7.64
CA PHE A 105 -16.25 -14.11 9.00
C PHE A 105 -16.51 -15.62 9.05
N ARG A 106 -17.23 -16.19 8.08
CA ARG A 106 -17.36 -17.62 7.95
C ARG A 106 -16.00 -18.28 7.68
N SER A 107 -15.25 -17.77 6.71
CA SER A 107 -13.93 -18.31 6.39
C SER A 107 -12.93 -18.15 7.54
N LEU A 108 -13.02 -17.08 8.33
CA LEU A 108 -12.25 -16.94 9.56
C LEU A 108 -12.66 -18.01 10.61
N SER A 109 -13.96 -18.25 10.80
CA SER A 109 -14.47 -19.25 11.74
C SER A 109 -14.07 -20.67 11.35
N GLU A 110 -14.05 -20.99 10.04
CA GLU A 110 -13.61 -22.30 9.51
C GLU A 110 -12.15 -22.64 9.87
N ILE A 111 -11.32 -21.64 10.13
CA ILE A 111 -9.93 -21.81 10.59
C ILE A 111 -9.77 -21.58 12.10
N GLY A 112 -10.88 -21.51 12.85
CA GLY A 112 -10.88 -21.36 14.30
C GLY A 112 -10.73 -19.92 14.80
N VAL A 113 -10.96 -18.91 13.94
CA VAL A 113 -10.90 -17.49 14.32
C VAL A 113 -12.30 -16.89 14.29
N ASP A 114 -13.00 -16.98 15.41
CA ASP A 114 -14.33 -16.44 15.56
C ASP A 114 -14.27 -14.95 15.96
N ILE A 115 -14.84 -14.08 15.14
CA ILE A 115 -15.01 -12.66 15.44
C ILE A 115 -16.35 -12.48 16.14
N PRO A 116 -16.39 -12.27 17.47
CA PRO A 116 -17.63 -12.16 18.19
C PRO A 116 -18.34 -10.85 17.88
N ASN A 117 -19.61 -10.93 17.51
CA ASN A 117 -20.49 -9.79 17.32
C ASN A 117 -19.85 -8.68 16.44
N PRO A 118 -19.48 -8.96 15.18
CA PRO A 118 -18.94 -7.95 14.31
C PRO A 118 -19.92 -6.78 14.21
N ARG A 119 -19.44 -5.59 14.51
CA ARG A 119 -20.26 -4.38 14.52
C ARG A 119 -20.02 -3.59 13.24
N HIS A 120 -21.08 -3.23 12.59
CA HIS A 120 -21.04 -2.28 11.48
C HIS A 120 -21.83 -1.02 11.82
N ALA A 121 -21.47 0.08 11.20
CA ALA A 121 -22.20 1.32 11.31
C ALA A 121 -22.47 1.92 9.94
N PHE A 122 -23.53 2.67 9.87
CA PHE A 122 -23.90 3.49 8.73
C PHE A 122 -23.81 4.95 9.15
N LEU A 123 -22.81 5.66 8.63
CA LEU A 123 -22.53 7.03 9.04
C LEU A 123 -22.65 7.97 7.83
N PRO A 124 -23.19 9.20 8.01
CA PRO A 124 -23.05 10.24 7.00
C PRO A 124 -21.59 10.43 6.61
N TYR A 125 -21.31 10.73 5.36
CA TYR A 125 -19.93 10.90 4.85
C TYR A 125 -19.08 11.85 5.72
N ALA A 126 -19.66 12.96 6.17
CA ALA A 126 -18.99 13.92 7.04
C ALA A 126 -18.53 13.33 8.39
N GLN A 127 -19.19 12.26 8.86
CA GLN A 127 -18.83 11.58 10.11
C GLN A 127 -17.98 10.33 9.86
N GLY A 128 -18.26 9.56 8.81
CA GLY A 128 -17.59 8.32 8.48
C GLY A 128 -16.34 8.53 7.61
N GLY A 129 -16.34 9.51 6.73
CA GLY A 129 -15.19 9.81 5.87
C GLY A 129 -13.96 10.28 6.65
N ASN A 130 -14.18 10.95 7.77
CA ASN A 130 -13.10 11.35 8.70
C ASN A 130 -12.71 10.22 9.67
N GLY A 131 -13.52 9.17 9.79
CA GLY A 131 -13.26 8.03 10.65
C GLY A 131 -12.43 6.95 9.99
N VAL A 132 -12.31 6.98 8.68
CA VAL A 132 -11.43 6.12 7.88
C VAL A 132 -10.04 6.76 7.71
N THR A 133 -9.74 7.82 8.43
CA THR A 133 -8.33 8.21 8.48
C THR A 133 -7.57 7.07 9.10
N PRO A 134 -6.73 6.45 8.30
CA PRO A 134 -5.84 5.46 8.82
C PRO A 134 -5.05 6.11 9.93
N ILE A 135 -4.72 5.30 10.87
CA ILE A 135 -3.63 5.44 11.77
C ILE A 135 -2.79 6.66 11.41
N SER A 136 -2.96 7.69 12.21
CA SER A 136 -2.09 8.85 12.16
C SER A 136 -0.68 8.35 12.45
N PHE A 137 0.15 8.31 11.42
CA PHE A 137 1.56 8.04 11.64
C PHE A 137 2.15 9.23 12.37
N PRO A 138 2.70 9.06 13.57
CA PRO A 138 3.51 10.11 14.15
C PRO A 138 4.74 10.31 13.25
N GLY A 139 5.00 11.52 12.84
CA GLY A 139 6.11 11.88 11.96
C GLY A 139 5.73 12.04 10.48
N SER A 140 6.64 12.58 9.71
CA SER A 140 6.55 12.74 8.26
C SER A 140 6.77 11.42 7.53
N ALA A 141 6.15 11.23 6.38
CA ALA A 141 6.50 10.11 5.50
C ALA A 141 7.97 10.16 5.04
N ALA A 142 8.57 11.35 5.03
CA ALA A 142 9.98 11.55 4.71
C ALA A 142 10.93 10.93 5.76
N ASP A 143 10.47 10.78 7.00
CA ASP A 143 11.28 10.28 8.12
C ASP A 143 11.25 8.74 8.21
N ARG A 144 10.62 8.05 7.25
CA ARG A 144 10.40 6.61 7.31
C ARG A 144 10.91 5.91 6.06
N LEU A 145 11.43 4.71 6.27
CA LEU A 145 11.73 3.80 5.18
C LEU A 145 10.42 3.16 4.70
N PHE A 146 9.95 3.62 3.54
CA PHE A 146 8.77 3.08 2.85
C PHE A 146 9.18 2.33 1.62
N ILE A 147 8.63 1.13 1.43
CA ILE A 147 8.68 0.42 0.15
C ILE A 147 7.28 -0.13 -0.12
N SER A 148 6.81 -0.06 -1.33
CA SER A 148 5.47 -0.54 -1.66
C SER A 148 5.39 -1.26 -3.01
N ARG A 149 4.30 -2.02 -3.19
CA ARG A 149 3.99 -2.70 -4.44
C ARG A 149 2.48 -2.75 -4.67
N LEU A 150 2.07 -2.50 -5.91
CA LEU A 150 0.69 -2.71 -6.35
C LEU A 150 0.49 -4.20 -6.67
N LEU A 151 -0.53 -4.80 -6.08
CA LEU A 151 -0.89 -6.20 -6.30
C LEU A 151 -2.02 -6.28 -7.32
N PRO A 152 -1.77 -6.79 -8.54
CA PRO A 152 -2.73 -6.77 -9.63
C PRO A 152 -3.82 -7.82 -9.46
N CYS A 153 -4.98 -7.59 -10.09
CA CYS A 153 -6.15 -8.45 -10.06
C CYS A 153 -5.83 -9.92 -10.41
N ALA A 154 -4.89 -10.14 -11.32
CA ALA A 154 -4.45 -11.48 -11.73
C ALA A 154 -3.93 -12.38 -10.60
N LEU A 155 -3.61 -11.83 -9.44
CA LEU A 155 -3.24 -12.64 -8.26
C LEU A 155 -4.42 -13.42 -7.69
N TRP A 156 -5.64 -12.99 -7.94
CA TRP A 156 -6.88 -13.63 -7.47
C TRP A 156 -7.42 -14.69 -8.43
N ASP A 157 -6.86 -14.82 -9.66
CA ASP A 157 -7.41 -15.67 -10.71
C ASP A 157 -7.05 -17.16 -10.59
N ASN A 158 -6.07 -17.55 -9.75
CA ASN A 158 -5.50 -18.91 -9.70
C ASN A 158 -5.62 -19.57 -8.31
N ASN A 159 -6.83 -19.91 -7.86
CA ASN A 159 -7.11 -20.71 -6.66
C ASN A 159 -6.29 -20.36 -5.40
N GLY A 160 -5.90 -19.10 -5.22
CA GLY A 160 -5.25 -18.62 -4.00
C GLY A 160 -3.74 -18.86 -3.89
N THR A 161 -3.13 -19.77 -4.65
CA THR A 161 -1.70 -20.12 -4.51
C THR A 161 -0.75 -18.92 -4.60
N ARG A 162 -1.08 -17.95 -5.46
CA ARG A 162 -0.28 -16.72 -5.60
C ARG A 162 -0.49 -15.77 -4.42
N LEU A 163 -1.69 -15.73 -3.83
CA LEU A 163 -1.96 -14.95 -2.62
C LEU A 163 -1.28 -15.58 -1.40
N ASP A 164 -1.17 -16.89 -1.32
CA ASP A 164 -0.40 -17.57 -0.27
C ASP A 164 1.08 -17.16 -0.33
N ALA A 165 1.64 -17.05 -1.53
CA ALA A 165 3.01 -16.55 -1.70
C ALA A 165 3.14 -15.08 -1.25
N VAL A 166 2.17 -14.21 -1.55
CA VAL A 166 2.13 -12.83 -1.04
C VAL A 166 2.03 -12.81 0.49
N ALA A 167 1.16 -13.63 1.07
CA ALA A 167 1.02 -13.74 2.53
C ALA A 167 2.32 -14.21 3.19
N ALA A 168 3.05 -15.15 2.57
CA ALA A 168 4.34 -15.62 3.05
C ALA A 168 5.41 -14.52 3.04
N VAL A 169 5.48 -13.72 1.97
CA VAL A 169 6.40 -12.57 1.91
C VAL A 169 6.05 -11.54 2.97
N ASN A 170 4.77 -11.22 3.15
CA ASN A 170 4.31 -10.27 4.15
C ASN A 170 4.59 -10.78 5.58
N ARG A 171 4.43 -12.08 5.83
CA ARG A 171 4.83 -12.73 7.08
C ARG A 171 6.33 -12.55 7.33
N ALA A 172 7.17 -12.93 6.40
CA ALA A 172 8.62 -12.80 6.52
C ALA A 172 9.07 -11.35 6.72
N THR A 173 8.34 -10.40 6.15
CA THR A 173 8.55 -8.95 6.33
C THR A 173 8.21 -8.52 7.76
N ALA A 174 7.07 -8.96 8.27
CA ALA A 174 6.64 -8.65 9.64
C ALA A 174 7.52 -9.31 10.71
N GLU A 175 8.02 -10.52 10.45
CA GLU A 175 8.98 -11.24 11.31
C GLU A 175 10.32 -10.49 11.45
N LEU A 176 10.69 -9.68 10.46
CA LEU A 176 11.82 -8.75 10.53
C LEU A 176 11.53 -7.46 11.31
N GLY A 177 10.31 -7.30 11.83
CA GLY A 177 9.88 -6.13 12.61
C GLY A 177 9.27 -4.99 11.77
N TYR A 178 9.10 -5.18 10.45
CA TYR A 178 8.46 -4.17 9.62
C TYR A 178 6.93 -4.29 9.68
N ARG A 179 6.27 -3.16 9.68
CA ARG A 179 4.81 -3.11 9.53
C ARG A 179 4.42 -3.39 8.08
N VAL A 180 3.34 -4.14 7.89
CA VAL A 180 2.77 -4.47 6.59
C VAL A 180 1.35 -3.93 6.54
N THR A 181 1.08 -3.02 5.62
CA THR A 181 -0.25 -2.45 5.38
C THR A 181 -0.73 -2.86 3.99
N THR A 182 -1.88 -3.48 3.92
CA THR A 182 -2.56 -3.82 2.66
C THR A 182 -3.80 -2.95 2.52
N ARG A 183 -3.79 -2.08 1.52
CA ARG A 183 -4.90 -1.17 1.23
C ARG A 183 -5.64 -1.67 0.00
N ALA A 184 -6.83 -2.22 0.22
CA ALA A 184 -7.69 -2.68 -0.85
C ALA A 184 -8.50 -1.51 -1.41
N TYR A 185 -8.18 -1.08 -2.61
CA TYR A 185 -8.95 -0.11 -3.40
C TYR A 185 -8.59 -0.27 -4.87
N GLY A 186 -9.56 -0.17 -5.74
CA GLY A 186 -9.36 -0.37 -7.17
C GLY A 186 -9.96 0.77 -7.97
N PRO A 187 -9.16 1.79 -8.37
CA PRO A 187 -9.64 2.83 -9.25
C PRO A 187 -9.69 2.34 -10.71
N SER A 188 -10.32 1.17 -10.93
CA SER A 188 -10.53 0.61 -12.26
C SER A 188 -11.37 1.53 -13.14
N ALA A 189 -11.30 1.35 -14.45
CA ALA A 189 -12.14 2.12 -15.38
C ALA A 189 -13.64 1.95 -15.09
N ALA A 190 -14.07 0.75 -14.69
CA ALA A 190 -15.45 0.45 -14.34
C ALA A 190 -15.92 1.22 -13.08
N VAL A 191 -15.09 1.23 -12.03
CA VAL A 191 -15.39 1.92 -10.76
C VAL A 191 -15.27 3.44 -10.92
N ALA A 192 -14.24 3.91 -11.60
CA ALA A 192 -13.97 5.34 -11.77
C ALA A 192 -14.79 6.01 -12.87
N GLY A 193 -15.40 5.25 -13.75
CA GLY A 193 -16.22 5.76 -14.87
C GLY A 193 -15.40 6.48 -15.95
N TYR A 194 -14.11 6.15 -16.10
CA TYR A 194 -13.23 6.75 -17.11
C TYR A 194 -12.98 5.80 -18.29
N PRO A 195 -12.96 6.32 -19.51
CA PRO A 195 -12.44 5.57 -20.63
C PRO A 195 -10.92 5.47 -20.53
N GLY A 196 -10.44 4.28 -20.24
CA GLY A 196 -9.09 3.83 -20.56
C GLY A 196 -7.89 4.54 -19.93
N ASN A 197 -6.75 3.90 -20.08
CA ASN A 197 -5.43 4.28 -19.52
C ASN A 197 -4.74 5.44 -20.28
N THR A 198 -5.29 5.91 -21.40
CA THR A 198 -4.54 6.72 -22.36
C THR A 198 -4.54 8.22 -22.06
N THR A 199 -5.43 8.71 -21.20
CA THR A 199 -5.62 10.16 -20.97
C THR A 199 -5.06 10.67 -19.64
N ALA A 200 -4.68 9.79 -18.72
CA ALA A 200 -4.15 10.17 -17.42
C ALA A 200 -2.64 9.95 -17.32
N ALA A 201 -1.99 10.71 -16.42
CA ALA A 201 -0.57 10.50 -16.07
C ALA A 201 -0.36 9.34 -15.08
N VAL A 202 -1.44 8.82 -14.49
CA VAL A 202 -1.41 7.77 -13.49
C VAL A 202 -0.84 6.48 -14.08
N ASN A 203 0.02 5.81 -13.33
CA ASN A 203 0.56 4.49 -13.72
C ASN A 203 -0.60 3.54 -14.08
N PRO A 204 -0.56 2.88 -15.25
CA PRO A 204 -1.58 1.91 -15.66
C PRO A 204 -1.82 0.80 -14.62
N ALA A 205 -0.79 0.36 -13.90
CA ALA A 205 -0.90 -0.64 -12.84
C ALA A 205 -1.89 -0.24 -11.72
N MET A 206 -2.13 1.06 -11.50
CA MET A 206 -3.15 1.55 -10.56
C MET A 206 -4.59 1.22 -11.00
N ARG A 207 -4.79 0.91 -12.28
CA ARG A 207 -6.11 0.56 -12.83
C ARG A 207 -6.44 -0.92 -12.71
N ASP A 208 -5.40 -1.73 -12.54
CA ASP A 208 -5.48 -3.19 -12.44
C ASP A 208 -5.27 -3.73 -11.02
N MET A 209 -4.89 -2.88 -10.10
CA MET A 209 -4.61 -3.33 -8.73
C MET A 209 -5.89 -3.62 -7.93
N VAL A 210 -5.79 -4.56 -7.02
CA VAL A 210 -6.72 -4.82 -5.92
C VAL A 210 -6.15 -4.28 -4.60
N ILE A 211 -4.87 -4.49 -4.37
CA ILE A 211 -4.20 -4.06 -3.13
C ILE A 211 -2.98 -3.19 -3.45
N HIS A 212 -2.84 -2.10 -2.73
CA HIS A 212 -1.58 -1.39 -2.54
C HIS A 212 -0.94 -1.92 -1.25
N CYS A 213 0.07 -2.76 -1.39
CA CYS A 213 0.85 -3.30 -0.27
C CYS A 213 1.99 -2.36 0.06
N VAL A 214 2.00 -1.85 1.28
CA VAL A 214 3.02 -0.92 1.79
C VAL A 214 3.70 -1.55 2.98
N THR A 215 5.01 -1.52 2.99
CA THR A 215 5.82 -1.97 4.12
C THR A 215 6.71 -0.84 4.59
N PHE A 216 6.91 -0.74 5.89
CA PHE A 216 7.73 0.33 6.43
C PHE A 216 8.26 0.02 7.83
N LYS A 217 9.38 0.67 8.17
CA LYS A 217 9.90 0.69 9.53
C LYS A 217 9.06 1.63 10.39
N GLN A 218 8.70 1.20 11.58
CA GLN A 218 7.83 2.00 12.47
C GLN A 218 8.58 3.18 13.08
N GLU A 219 9.85 2.99 13.41
CA GLU A 219 10.72 4.03 13.95
C GLU A 219 11.19 4.97 12.83
N PRO A 220 11.40 6.24 13.13
CA PRO A 220 12.04 7.18 12.21
C PRO A 220 13.42 6.69 11.78
N VAL A 221 13.79 6.94 10.52
CA VAL A 221 15.08 6.53 9.95
C VAL A 221 16.05 7.70 9.69
N ASP A 222 15.58 8.92 9.81
CA ASP A 222 16.34 10.16 9.68
C ASP A 222 17.50 10.30 10.70
N VAL A 223 17.35 9.61 11.82
CA VAL A 223 18.37 9.56 12.91
C VAL A 223 19.33 8.37 12.77
N LEU A 224 19.16 7.51 11.78
CA LEU A 224 20.02 6.35 11.60
C LEU A 224 21.34 6.74 10.94
N PRO A 225 22.48 6.18 11.42
CA PRO A 225 23.74 6.29 10.68
C PRO A 225 23.57 5.74 9.25
N PRO A 226 24.25 6.33 8.24
CA PRO A 226 24.11 5.94 6.83
C PRO A 226 24.26 4.44 6.56
N ALA A 227 25.23 3.79 7.20
CA ALA A 227 25.45 2.35 7.06
C ALA A 227 24.29 1.50 7.62
N VAL A 228 23.65 1.96 8.72
CA VAL A 228 22.50 1.29 9.31
C VAL A 228 21.28 1.47 8.41
N PHE A 229 21.05 2.69 7.89
CA PHE A 229 19.98 2.93 6.91
C PHE A 229 20.14 2.04 5.67
N ALA A 230 21.35 1.96 5.10
CA ALA A 230 21.61 1.14 3.93
C ALA A 230 21.35 -0.36 4.19
N ALA A 231 21.71 -0.87 5.37
CA ALA A 231 21.45 -2.25 5.75
C ALA A 231 19.95 -2.53 5.95
N GLU A 232 19.22 -1.62 6.60
CA GLU A 232 17.76 -1.73 6.77
C GLU A 232 17.04 -1.65 5.43
N HIS A 233 17.43 -0.71 4.56
CA HIS A 233 16.88 -0.60 3.21
C HIS A 233 17.11 -1.89 2.41
N ALA A 234 18.33 -2.42 2.39
CA ALA A 234 18.64 -3.64 1.65
C ALA A 234 17.83 -4.85 2.16
N ARG A 235 17.62 -4.94 3.47
CA ARG A 235 16.82 -6.00 4.09
C ARG A 235 15.36 -5.94 3.68
N LEU A 236 14.77 -4.74 3.74
CA LEU A 236 13.37 -4.54 3.36
C LEU A 236 13.19 -4.68 1.83
N ARG A 237 14.13 -4.14 1.05
CA ARG A 237 14.15 -4.26 -0.41
C ARG A 237 14.14 -5.72 -0.87
N ALA A 238 14.93 -6.58 -0.25
CA ALA A 238 14.95 -8.00 -0.57
C ALA A 238 13.58 -8.67 -0.44
N ARG A 239 12.75 -8.25 0.53
CA ARG A 239 11.36 -8.76 0.68
C ARG A 239 10.46 -8.23 -0.44
N ILE A 240 10.56 -6.96 -0.77
CA ILE A 240 9.76 -6.38 -1.85
C ILE A 240 10.14 -6.93 -3.22
N ASP A 241 11.41 -7.27 -3.45
CA ASP A 241 11.84 -7.92 -4.68
C ASP A 241 11.17 -9.30 -4.89
N GLU A 242 10.77 -9.97 -3.81
CA GLU A 242 9.93 -11.18 -3.92
C GLU A 242 8.52 -10.84 -4.45
N LEU A 243 7.90 -9.74 -3.97
CA LEU A 243 6.63 -9.26 -4.52
C LEU A 243 6.78 -8.80 -5.97
N VAL A 244 7.89 -8.16 -6.32
CA VAL A 244 8.18 -7.76 -7.71
C VAL A 244 8.22 -9.00 -8.62
N ARG A 245 8.87 -10.09 -8.21
CA ARG A 245 8.89 -11.35 -8.98
C ARG A 245 7.52 -11.99 -9.14
N LEU A 246 6.65 -11.86 -8.14
CA LEU A 246 5.25 -12.34 -8.21
C LEU A 246 4.38 -11.46 -9.11
N THR A 247 4.77 -10.20 -9.36
CA THR A 247 3.98 -9.20 -10.07
C THR A 247 4.83 -8.40 -11.07
N PRO A 248 5.50 -9.05 -12.05
CA PRO A 248 6.51 -8.41 -12.89
C PRO A 248 5.99 -7.24 -13.72
N ASP A 249 4.69 -7.26 -14.11
CA ASP A 249 4.07 -6.23 -14.96
C ASP A 249 3.32 -5.15 -14.16
N SER A 250 3.46 -5.16 -12.85
CA SER A 250 2.86 -4.17 -11.96
C SER A 250 3.81 -3.01 -11.66
N GLY A 251 3.43 -2.14 -10.74
CA GLY A 251 4.15 -0.94 -10.36
C GLY A 251 4.04 -0.61 -8.88
N THR A 252 4.31 0.63 -8.57
CA THR A 252 4.30 1.19 -7.23
C THR A 252 3.59 2.55 -7.23
N TYR A 253 2.93 2.91 -6.14
CA TYR A 253 2.35 4.23 -5.98
C TYR A 253 3.43 5.23 -5.59
N PHE A 254 3.70 6.21 -6.47
CA PHE A 254 4.79 7.16 -6.34
C PHE A 254 4.88 7.87 -4.98
N ASN A 255 3.75 8.28 -4.40
CA ASN A 255 3.74 9.01 -3.13
C ASN A 255 4.12 8.15 -1.91
N GLU A 256 4.10 6.83 -2.04
CA GLU A 256 4.38 5.89 -0.96
C GLU A 256 5.36 4.82 -1.46
N ALA A 257 6.44 5.30 -2.08
CA ALA A 257 7.41 4.47 -2.77
C ALA A 257 8.80 4.60 -2.14
N ASP A 258 9.65 3.65 -2.50
CA ASP A 258 11.06 3.67 -2.18
C ASP A 258 11.77 4.83 -2.88
N ALA A 259 12.42 5.71 -2.10
CA ALA A 259 13.26 6.77 -2.64
C ALA A 259 14.44 6.21 -3.46
N LEU A 260 14.83 4.95 -3.23
CA LEU A 260 15.88 4.23 -3.95
C LEU A 260 15.33 3.21 -4.97
N GLU A 261 14.05 3.29 -5.36
CA GLU A 261 13.45 2.37 -6.34
C GLU A 261 14.33 2.25 -7.60
N PRO A 262 14.83 1.04 -7.96
CA PRO A 262 15.82 0.90 -9.02
C PRO A 262 15.28 1.20 -10.42
N ASP A 263 14.09 0.69 -10.74
CA ASP A 263 13.42 0.86 -12.04
C ASP A 263 12.25 1.84 -11.90
N TRP A 264 12.51 3.01 -11.33
CA TRP A 264 11.49 3.95 -10.92
C TRP A 264 10.66 4.49 -12.08
N GLN A 265 11.22 4.70 -13.28
CA GLN A 265 10.47 5.16 -14.43
C GLN A 265 9.32 4.19 -14.76
N ARG A 266 9.63 2.90 -14.78
CA ARG A 266 8.63 1.85 -15.01
C ARG A 266 7.74 1.65 -13.79
N SER A 267 8.32 1.57 -12.59
CA SER A 267 7.58 1.30 -11.35
C SER A 267 6.55 2.38 -11.04
N PHE A 268 6.86 3.67 -11.28
CA PHE A 268 5.98 4.79 -10.93
C PHE A 268 5.05 5.24 -12.06
N TRP A 269 5.49 5.14 -13.30
CA TRP A 269 4.80 5.71 -14.46
C TRP A 269 4.36 4.67 -15.50
N GLY A 270 4.92 3.46 -15.43
CA GLY A 270 4.61 2.37 -16.37
C GLY A 270 4.85 2.77 -17.83
N ALA A 271 3.99 2.30 -18.73
CA ALA A 271 4.06 2.62 -20.15
C ALA A 271 3.84 4.10 -20.48
N HIS A 272 3.39 4.91 -19.51
CA HIS A 272 3.18 6.35 -19.74
C HIS A 272 4.46 7.18 -19.69
N TYR A 273 5.56 6.66 -19.11
CA TYR A 273 6.78 7.44 -18.92
C TYR A 273 7.30 8.13 -20.20
N PRO A 274 7.45 7.45 -21.37
CA PRO A 274 7.98 8.10 -22.56
C PRO A 274 7.12 9.27 -23.06
N ARG A 275 5.79 9.16 -22.97
CA ARG A 275 4.87 10.23 -23.31
C ARG A 275 4.96 11.39 -22.33
N LEU A 276 5.02 11.11 -21.04
CA LEU A 276 5.14 12.12 -19.98
C LEU A 276 6.46 12.88 -20.09
N LEU A 277 7.56 12.19 -20.40
CA LEU A 277 8.87 12.80 -20.60
C LEU A 277 8.87 13.77 -21.81
N ARG A 278 8.17 13.39 -22.90
CA ARG A 278 8.01 14.28 -24.04
C ARG A 278 7.25 15.57 -23.67
N ILE A 279 6.13 15.43 -22.94
CA ILE A 279 5.36 16.59 -22.45
C ILE A 279 6.23 17.43 -21.50
N LYS A 280 6.96 16.81 -20.60
CA LYS A 280 7.87 17.51 -19.67
C LYS A 280 8.87 18.39 -20.44
N ARG A 281 9.48 17.84 -21.50
CA ARG A 281 10.45 18.57 -22.32
C ARG A 281 9.85 19.74 -23.12
N GLU A 282 8.57 19.63 -23.49
CA GLU A 282 7.85 20.69 -24.19
C GLU A 282 7.46 21.85 -23.25
N VAL A 283 6.98 21.55 -22.04
CA VAL A 283 6.42 22.56 -21.13
C VAL A 283 7.44 23.10 -20.12
N ASP A 284 8.48 22.35 -19.85
CA ASP A 284 9.57 22.71 -18.93
C ASP A 284 10.95 22.32 -19.52
N PRO A 285 11.34 22.94 -20.65
CA PRO A 285 12.58 22.60 -21.36
C PRO A 285 13.85 22.89 -20.57
N TRP A 286 13.76 23.76 -19.56
CA TRP A 286 14.86 24.14 -18.69
C TRP A 286 14.94 23.30 -17.41
N GLU A 287 13.99 22.36 -17.23
CA GLU A 287 13.91 21.49 -16.05
C GLU A 287 13.83 22.27 -14.72
N LEU A 288 13.14 23.43 -14.76
CA LEU A 288 12.95 24.29 -13.58
C LEU A 288 12.19 23.58 -12.45
N PHE A 289 11.17 22.79 -12.81
CA PHE A 289 10.37 22.00 -11.85
C PHE A 289 10.97 20.61 -11.73
N TRP A 290 11.90 20.46 -10.81
CA TRP A 290 12.57 19.20 -10.51
C TRP A 290 12.18 18.68 -9.12
N ALA A 291 12.03 17.37 -9.00
CA ALA A 291 12.02 16.66 -7.74
C ALA A 291 12.56 15.24 -7.97
N HIS A 292 13.04 14.62 -6.91
CA HIS A 292 13.62 13.28 -6.98
C HIS A 292 12.65 12.26 -7.57
N LYS A 293 13.11 11.52 -8.59
CA LYS A 293 12.34 10.48 -9.31
C LYS A 293 11.00 10.93 -9.93
N THR A 294 10.83 12.23 -10.16
CA THR A 294 9.77 12.74 -11.03
C THR A 294 10.13 12.57 -12.52
N VAL A 295 9.16 12.75 -13.39
CA VAL A 295 9.37 12.62 -14.84
C VAL A 295 10.46 13.59 -15.32
N GLY A 296 11.52 13.05 -15.93
CA GLY A 296 12.66 13.83 -16.44
C GLY A 296 13.73 14.14 -15.40
N SER A 297 13.58 13.66 -14.15
CA SER A 297 14.54 13.99 -13.09
C SER A 297 15.91 13.31 -13.23
N GLU A 298 16.05 12.34 -14.12
CA GLU A 298 17.30 11.59 -14.32
C GLU A 298 18.46 12.42 -14.91
N GLY A 299 18.19 13.65 -15.30
CA GLY A 299 19.22 14.59 -15.75
C GLY A 299 19.94 15.31 -14.62
N TRP A 300 19.45 15.17 -13.39
CA TRP A 300 19.92 15.89 -12.22
C TRP A 300 20.01 14.99 -11.00
N GLU A 301 20.90 15.30 -10.09
CA GLU A 301 21.02 14.65 -8.79
C GLU A 301 21.30 15.66 -7.69
N VAL A 302 20.84 15.36 -6.49
CA VAL A 302 21.24 16.07 -5.28
C VAL A 302 22.47 15.38 -4.70
N VAL A 303 23.56 16.11 -4.60
CA VAL A 303 24.81 15.59 -4.03
C VAL A 303 24.71 15.65 -2.50
N ALA A 304 24.67 14.46 -1.88
CA ALA A 304 24.70 14.30 -0.44
C ALA A 304 26.08 13.87 0.04
N ALA A 305 26.55 14.46 1.12
CA ALA A 305 27.86 14.12 1.69
C ALA A 305 27.95 12.68 2.23
N ASP A 306 26.80 12.12 2.62
CA ASP A 306 26.66 10.77 3.18
C ASP A 306 26.20 9.72 2.15
N GLY A 307 25.93 10.13 0.91
CA GLY A 307 25.45 9.26 -0.16
C GLY A 307 24.00 8.78 -0.01
N LEU A 308 23.26 9.28 0.99
CA LEU A 308 21.84 8.94 1.17
C LEU A 308 20.92 9.80 0.31
N PRO A 309 19.75 9.32 -0.08
CA PRO A 309 18.76 10.13 -0.77
C PRO A 309 18.36 11.33 0.10
N THR A 310 18.56 12.53 -0.42
CA THR A 310 18.19 13.77 0.26
C THR A 310 17.68 14.78 -0.75
N GLN A 311 16.92 15.76 -0.25
CA GLN A 311 16.59 16.99 -1.00
C GLN A 311 17.44 18.19 -0.52
N ASN A 312 18.29 17.97 0.49
CA ASN A 312 19.13 18.97 1.11
C ASN A 312 20.57 18.86 0.61
N GLY A 313 20.89 19.50 -0.49
CA GLY A 313 22.23 19.49 -1.06
C GLY A 313 22.28 20.25 -2.38
N PRO A 314 23.49 20.44 -2.94
CA PRO A 314 23.62 21.02 -4.27
C PRO A 314 22.93 20.13 -5.32
N LEU A 315 22.10 20.77 -6.15
CA LEU A 315 21.51 20.11 -7.31
C LEU A 315 22.50 20.23 -8.48
N CYS A 316 23.02 19.09 -8.94
CA CYS A 316 24.01 19.01 -9.99
C CYS A 316 23.44 18.29 -11.22
N ARG A 317 23.88 18.67 -12.41
CA ARG A 317 23.60 17.90 -13.62
C ARG A 317 24.37 16.57 -13.58
N VAL A 318 23.68 15.50 -13.91
CA VAL A 318 24.33 14.22 -14.14
C VAL A 318 25.06 14.29 -15.47
N GLU A 319 26.39 14.29 -15.44
CA GLU A 319 27.20 14.19 -16.67
C GLU A 319 26.93 12.82 -17.30
N ARG A 320 26.12 12.81 -18.36
CA ARG A 320 26.05 11.64 -19.22
C ARG A 320 27.40 11.52 -19.90
N ALA A 321 28.15 10.47 -19.61
CA ALA A 321 29.27 10.07 -20.43
C ALA A 321 28.75 9.88 -21.86
N VAL A 322 28.96 10.87 -22.71
CA VAL A 322 28.66 10.78 -24.14
C VAL A 322 29.67 9.77 -24.71
N ARG A 323 29.29 8.50 -24.76
CA ARG A 323 30.03 7.56 -25.60
C ARG A 323 29.79 7.98 -27.04
N PHE A 324 30.64 8.86 -27.54
CA PHE A 324 30.85 9.02 -28.95
C PHE A 324 31.40 7.68 -29.49
N LEU A 325 30.52 6.85 -30.01
CA LEU A 325 30.93 5.79 -30.92
C LEU A 325 31.36 6.47 -32.21
N TRP A 326 32.60 6.92 -32.26
CA TRP A 326 33.29 7.08 -33.53
C TRP A 326 33.67 5.66 -33.96
N SER A 327 32.92 5.12 -34.92
CA SER A 327 33.42 4.05 -35.77
C SER A 327 34.12 4.73 -36.97
N PRO A 328 35.35 4.30 -37.31
CA PRO A 328 36.04 4.77 -38.47
C PRO A 328 35.40 4.28 -39.78
#